data_c1884bfefacd6d005c63ee3078f26751
#
_entry.id   c1884bfefacd6d005c63ee3078f26751
#
_cell.length_a   1.000
_cell.length_b   1.000
_cell.length_c   1.000
_cell.angle_alpha   90.00
_cell.angle_beta   90.00
_cell.angle_gamma   90.00
#
_symmetry.space_group_name_H-M   'P 1'
#
loop_
_entity.id
_entity.type
_entity.pdbx_description
1 polymer ?
#
loop_
_entity_poly.entity_id
_entity_poly.type
_entity_poly.pdbx_seq_one_letter_code
_entity_poly.pdbx_strand_id
1 'polypeptide(L)'
;MKILFISLGCDKNLVDSEVMLGLLTKHGYTLTDDETQADVIVINTCCFIHDAKEESINTILEMAQYKEQNLKALVVAGCLAERYKDEILKEIPEIDAVLGTTSYDSIVEAVNTALEENTGEHFEHYESIEYLPDNSEVERVVTTGNHMAYLKIAEGCDKRCSYCIIPKIRGRFRSVPMQELLNEAKRLASEGVKELVLVAQETTLYGKDLTGEKQLPLLLHELCKIEGIEWIRLLYCYPEEITDELIKVIKTEEKVCNYIDMPIQHSENRILQRMGRRTSREDLVAVIKKLRKEIPDITIRTTCLLYTSPSPRDGL
;
A
#
# COMPACT_ATOMS: atom_id res chain seq x y z
N MET A 1 3.26 19.30 -20.43
CA MET A 1 4.49 18.92 -19.72
C MET A 1 4.52 17.43 -19.51
N LYS A 2 5.70 16.81 -19.61
CA LYS A 2 5.88 15.37 -19.46
C LYS A 2 6.29 15.03 -18.02
N ILE A 3 5.64 14.04 -17.44
CA ILE A 3 5.93 13.54 -16.09
C ILE A 3 6.46 12.11 -16.17
N LEU A 4 7.60 11.86 -15.58
CA LEU A 4 8.04 10.51 -15.22
C LEU A 4 7.60 10.22 -13.78
N PHE A 5 6.98 9.07 -13.57
CA PHE A 5 6.53 8.63 -12.25
C PHE A 5 7.23 7.34 -11.83
N ILE A 6 7.93 7.36 -10.72
CA ILE A 6 8.63 6.21 -10.14
C ILE A 6 7.90 5.79 -8.86
N SER A 7 7.35 4.57 -8.86
CA SER A 7 6.66 4.00 -7.70
C SER A 7 7.51 2.93 -7.04
N LEU A 8 8.00 3.22 -5.84
CA LEU A 8 8.81 2.31 -5.04
C LEU A 8 8.00 1.70 -3.90
N GLY A 9 8.39 0.49 -3.46
CA GLY A 9 7.88 -0.14 -2.26
C GLY A 9 6.75 -1.13 -2.50
N CYS A 10 5.62 -0.97 -1.79
CA CYS A 10 4.59 -2.00 -1.70
C CYS A 10 3.35 -1.70 -2.56
N ASP A 11 2.46 -2.69 -2.63
CA ASP A 11 1.16 -2.61 -3.30
C ASP A 11 0.28 -1.42 -2.84
N LYS A 12 0.36 -1.02 -1.54
CA LYS A 12 -0.37 0.16 -1.04
C LYS A 12 0.22 1.47 -1.61
N ASN A 13 1.56 1.56 -1.68
CA ASN A 13 2.22 2.68 -2.35
C ASN A 13 1.86 2.73 -3.85
N LEU A 14 1.74 1.57 -4.49
CA LEU A 14 1.35 1.51 -5.89
C LEU A 14 -0.04 2.08 -6.11
N VAL A 15 -1.01 1.73 -5.25
CA VAL A 15 -2.36 2.33 -5.33
C VAL A 15 -2.31 3.84 -5.15
N ASP A 16 -1.52 4.34 -4.18
CA ASP A 16 -1.34 5.79 -3.98
C ASP A 16 -0.72 6.44 -5.25
N SER A 17 0.26 5.78 -5.87
CA SER A 17 0.88 6.23 -7.13
C SER A 17 -0.12 6.28 -8.28
N GLU A 18 -0.97 5.28 -8.42
CA GLU A 18 -2.00 5.21 -9.46
C GLU A 18 -3.06 6.31 -9.30
N VAL A 19 -3.39 6.69 -8.06
CA VAL A 19 -4.24 7.85 -7.76
C VAL A 19 -3.55 9.15 -8.18
N MET A 20 -2.29 9.35 -7.79
CA MET A 20 -1.51 10.53 -8.19
C MET A 20 -1.39 10.65 -9.71
N LEU A 21 -1.14 9.54 -10.41
CA LEU A 21 -1.12 9.49 -11.88
C LEU A 21 -2.47 9.91 -12.49
N GLY A 22 -3.58 9.45 -11.94
CA GLY A 22 -4.93 9.84 -12.36
C GLY A 22 -5.16 11.34 -12.20
N LEU A 23 -4.81 11.90 -11.05
CA LEU A 23 -4.92 13.33 -10.77
C LEU A 23 -4.07 14.17 -11.74
N LEU A 24 -2.81 13.80 -11.96
CA LEU A 24 -1.91 14.50 -12.87
C LEU A 24 -2.41 14.43 -14.33
N THR A 25 -2.85 13.26 -14.77
CA THR A 25 -3.39 13.08 -16.13
C THR A 25 -4.66 13.90 -16.36
N LYS A 26 -5.56 13.93 -15.37
CA LYS A 26 -6.78 14.76 -15.40
C LYS A 26 -6.47 16.26 -15.53
N HIS A 27 -5.32 16.71 -15.00
CA HIS A 27 -4.86 18.10 -15.10
C HIS A 27 -3.99 18.37 -16.33
N GLY A 28 -3.95 17.45 -17.30
CA GLY A 28 -3.32 17.68 -18.61
C GLY A 28 -1.82 17.38 -18.68
N TYR A 29 -1.26 16.74 -17.68
CA TYR A 29 0.10 16.24 -17.73
C TYR A 29 0.17 14.97 -18.59
N THR A 30 1.25 14.81 -19.35
CA THR A 30 1.49 13.63 -20.18
C THR A 30 2.54 12.74 -19.53
N LEU A 31 2.29 11.45 -19.45
CA LEU A 31 3.23 10.50 -18.87
C LEU A 31 4.35 10.14 -19.86
N THR A 32 5.54 9.91 -19.36
CA THR A 32 6.70 9.40 -20.10
C THR A 32 7.41 8.33 -19.29
N ASP A 33 8.10 7.42 -19.97
CA ASP A 33 9.00 6.41 -19.41
C ASP A 33 10.50 6.74 -19.66
N ASP A 34 10.77 7.92 -20.24
CA ASP A 34 12.10 8.40 -20.62
C ASP A 34 12.51 9.58 -19.72
N GLU A 35 13.49 9.37 -18.86
CA GLU A 35 14.01 10.35 -17.90
C GLU A 35 14.54 11.60 -18.61
N THR A 36 15.13 11.41 -19.80
CA THR A 36 15.70 12.52 -20.58
C THR A 36 14.65 13.43 -21.19
N GLN A 37 13.38 13.02 -21.23
CA GLN A 37 12.27 13.80 -21.75
C GLN A 37 11.33 14.33 -20.65
N ALA A 38 11.56 13.95 -19.40
CA ALA A 38 10.72 14.36 -18.31
C ALA A 38 10.95 15.83 -17.94
N ASP A 39 9.88 16.62 -17.92
CA ASP A 39 9.89 17.97 -17.32
C ASP A 39 9.81 17.89 -15.80
N VAL A 40 9.09 16.88 -15.27
CA VAL A 40 8.88 16.63 -13.85
C VAL A 40 9.13 15.16 -13.56
N ILE A 41 9.81 14.86 -12.48
CA ILE A 41 9.93 13.49 -11.95
C ILE A 41 9.26 13.43 -10.59
N VAL A 42 8.34 12.47 -10.41
CA VAL A 42 7.68 12.18 -9.14
C VAL A 42 8.13 10.82 -8.65
N ILE A 43 8.62 10.75 -7.41
CA ILE A 43 9.09 9.51 -6.78
C ILE A 43 8.25 9.22 -5.54
N ASN A 44 7.40 8.19 -5.60
CA ASN A 44 6.71 7.69 -4.43
C ASN A 44 7.59 6.67 -3.71
N THR A 45 8.04 7.02 -2.50
CA THR A 45 9.15 6.37 -1.80
C THR A 45 8.70 5.36 -0.74
N CYS A 46 9.60 4.46 -0.39
CA CYS A 46 9.45 3.49 0.70
C CYS A 46 10.57 3.64 1.73
N CYS A 47 10.27 3.33 3.01
CA CYS A 47 11.28 3.25 4.07
C CYS A 47 10.96 2.17 5.12
N PHE A 48 10.20 1.14 4.73
CA PHE A 48 9.75 0.10 5.66
C PHE A 48 10.92 -0.77 6.14
N ILE A 49 11.80 -1.18 5.24
CA ILE A 49 13.05 -1.89 5.55
C ILE A 49 14.25 -1.06 5.09
N HIS A 50 15.46 -1.46 5.52
CA HIS A 50 16.68 -0.73 5.20
C HIS A 50 16.92 -0.65 3.71
N ASP A 51 16.82 -1.77 3.01
CA ASP A 51 17.07 -1.86 1.57
C ASP A 51 16.10 -0.97 0.77
N ALA A 52 14.81 -0.93 1.14
CA ALA A 52 13.83 -0.06 0.49
C ALA A 52 14.10 1.44 0.77
N LYS A 53 14.67 1.77 1.93
CA LYS A 53 15.13 3.14 2.22
C LYS A 53 16.34 3.51 1.36
N GLU A 54 17.31 2.62 1.26
CA GLU A 54 18.50 2.82 0.44
C GLU A 54 18.14 2.95 -1.04
N GLU A 55 17.26 2.07 -1.56
CA GLU A 55 16.69 2.16 -2.90
C GLU A 55 16.05 3.54 -3.15
N SER A 56 15.19 3.98 -2.22
CA SER A 56 14.51 5.28 -2.35
C SER A 56 15.49 6.45 -2.40
N ILE A 57 16.49 6.47 -1.52
CA ILE A 57 17.51 7.53 -1.50
C ILE A 57 18.33 7.52 -2.78
N ASN A 58 18.81 6.35 -3.21
CA ASN A 58 19.62 6.22 -4.43
C ASN A 58 18.84 6.66 -5.67
N THR A 59 17.55 6.28 -5.77
CA THR A 59 16.68 6.71 -6.87
C THR A 59 16.49 8.23 -6.88
N ILE A 60 16.30 8.87 -5.71
CA ILE A 60 16.19 10.34 -5.65
C ILE A 60 17.50 10.99 -6.13
N LEU A 61 18.65 10.53 -5.66
CA LEU A 61 19.96 11.09 -6.04
C LEU A 61 20.28 10.87 -7.52
N GLU A 62 19.89 9.73 -8.09
CA GLU A 62 20.02 9.44 -9.52
C GLU A 62 19.16 10.38 -10.35
N MET A 63 17.88 10.53 -10.00
CA MET A 63 16.97 11.42 -10.72
C MET A 63 17.31 12.91 -10.56
N ALA A 64 17.87 13.30 -9.44
CA ALA A 64 18.34 14.67 -9.20
C ALA A 64 19.39 15.13 -10.21
N GLN A 65 20.20 14.23 -10.79
CA GLN A 65 21.20 14.55 -11.79
C GLN A 65 20.61 15.14 -13.08
N TYR A 66 19.34 14.83 -13.39
CA TYR A 66 18.65 15.39 -14.54
C TYR A 66 18.30 16.88 -14.39
N LYS A 67 18.43 17.45 -13.17
CA LYS A 67 18.36 18.91 -12.94
C LYS A 67 19.40 19.71 -13.72
N GLU A 68 20.55 19.10 -14.02
CA GLU A 68 21.58 19.69 -14.87
C GLU A 68 21.22 19.67 -16.37
N GLN A 69 20.10 19.01 -16.73
CA GLN A 69 19.66 18.80 -18.12
C GLN A 69 18.30 19.45 -18.38
N ASN A 70 17.24 18.67 -18.33
CA ASN A 70 15.88 19.06 -18.71
C ASN A 70 14.85 19.04 -17.57
N LEU A 71 15.21 18.43 -16.44
CA LEU A 71 14.30 18.29 -15.30
C LEU A 71 14.05 19.65 -14.63
N LYS A 72 12.79 20.09 -14.60
CA LYS A 72 12.35 21.35 -14.00
C LYS A 72 11.97 21.18 -12.54
N ALA A 73 11.30 20.06 -12.19
CA ALA A 73 10.88 19.78 -10.83
C ALA A 73 11.07 18.31 -10.45
N LEU A 74 11.61 18.07 -9.25
CA LEU A 74 11.74 16.78 -8.59
C LEU A 74 10.82 16.74 -7.36
N VAL A 75 9.81 15.88 -7.39
CA VAL A 75 8.83 15.74 -6.33
C VAL A 75 9.00 14.39 -5.64
N VAL A 76 9.09 14.39 -4.31
CA VAL A 76 9.24 13.19 -3.50
C VAL A 76 8.02 13.01 -2.60
N ALA A 77 7.40 11.85 -2.66
CA ALA A 77 6.21 11.51 -1.87
C ALA A 77 6.39 10.21 -1.08
N GLY A 78 5.50 9.94 -0.16
CA GLY A 78 5.34 8.64 0.47
C GLY A 78 6.11 8.44 1.78
N CYS A 79 6.46 7.18 2.06
CA CYS A 79 6.91 6.76 3.40
C CYS A 79 8.26 7.37 3.83
N LEU A 80 9.21 7.56 2.91
CA LEU A 80 10.49 8.19 3.23
C LEU A 80 10.28 9.67 3.57
N ALA A 81 9.50 10.38 2.75
CA ALA A 81 9.13 11.77 2.97
C ALA A 81 8.48 11.97 4.34
N GLU A 82 7.48 11.16 4.69
CA GLU A 82 6.80 11.22 5.99
C GLU A 82 7.73 10.97 7.17
N ARG A 83 8.65 10.03 7.03
CA ARG A 83 9.56 9.64 8.11
C ARG A 83 10.65 10.66 8.39
N TYR A 84 11.17 11.30 7.37
CA TYR A 84 12.34 12.18 7.41
C TYR A 84 12.04 13.63 7.01
N LYS A 85 10.80 14.07 7.19
CA LYS A 85 10.31 15.39 6.80
C LYS A 85 11.18 16.57 7.24
N ASP A 86 11.77 16.51 8.43
CA ASP A 86 12.64 17.57 8.94
C ASP A 86 14.07 17.52 8.39
N GLU A 87 14.45 16.43 7.73
CA GLU A 87 15.82 16.14 7.29
C GLU A 87 15.94 16.09 5.76
N ILE A 88 14.91 15.60 5.05
CA ILE A 88 14.99 15.21 3.65
C ILE A 88 15.45 16.36 2.73
N LEU A 89 14.89 17.55 2.90
CA LEU A 89 15.26 18.74 2.10
C LEU A 89 16.62 19.31 2.48
N LYS A 90 17.08 19.08 3.72
CA LYS A 90 18.42 19.52 4.17
C LYS A 90 19.51 18.66 3.58
N GLU A 91 19.23 17.35 3.48
CA GLU A 91 20.21 16.37 2.99
C GLU A 91 20.20 16.27 1.45
N ILE A 92 19.06 16.56 0.80
CA ILE A 92 18.87 16.49 -0.65
C ILE A 92 18.17 17.77 -1.12
N PRO A 93 18.91 18.90 -1.24
CA PRO A 93 18.34 20.20 -1.61
C PRO A 93 17.85 20.29 -3.08
N GLU A 94 18.12 19.28 -3.90
CA GLU A 94 17.64 19.18 -5.28
C GLU A 94 16.13 18.87 -5.37
N ILE A 95 15.50 18.44 -4.27
CA ILE A 95 14.07 18.16 -4.21
C ILE A 95 13.32 19.49 -4.16
N ASP A 96 12.36 19.70 -5.06
CA ASP A 96 11.55 20.94 -5.12
C ASP A 96 10.27 20.84 -4.29
N ALA A 97 9.68 19.62 -4.21
CA ALA A 97 8.44 19.41 -3.43
C ALA A 97 8.45 18.08 -2.69
N VAL A 98 7.86 18.10 -1.49
CA VAL A 98 7.73 16.90 -0.64
C VAL A 98 6.29 16.73 -0.17
N LEU A 99 5.78 15.48 -0.27
CA LEU A 99 4.45 15.10 0.17
C LEU A 99 4.51 13.93 1.19
N GLY A 100 3.81 14.07 2.31
CA GLY A 100 3.61 12.99 3.27
C GLY A 100 2.79 11.82 2.72
N THR A 101 2.70 10.73 3.49
CA THR A 101 1.98 9.51 3.08
C THR A 101 0.48 9.69 2.87
N THR A 102 -0.11 10.67 3.54
CA THR A 102 -1.55 10.98 3.49
C THR A 102 -1.87 12.17 2.60
N SER A 103 -0.83 12.84 2.03
CA SER A 103 -0.95 14.08 1.26
C SER A 103 -0.87 13.87 -0.26
N TYR A 104 -1.02 12.64 -0.73
CA TYR A 104 -0.85 12.32 -2.16
C TYR A 104 -1.95 12.94 -3.05
N ASP A 105 -3.08 13.32 -2.50
CA ASP A 105 -4.14 14.09 -3.19
C ASP A 105 -3.72 15.52 -3.55
N SER A 106 -2.71 16.07 -2.86
CA SER A 106 -2.12 17.39 -3.17
C SER A 106 -1.03 17.35 -4.25
N ILE A 107 -0.86 16.23 -4.97
CA ILE A 107 0.21 16.07 -5.97
C ILE A 107 0.19 17.13 -7.08
N VAL A 108 -0.99 17.54 -7.51
CA VAL A 108 -1.13 18.56 -8.57
C VAL A 108 -0.65 19.92 -8.08
N GLU A 109 -1.00 20.30 -6.86
CA GLU A 109 -0.53 21.53 -6.21
C GLU A 109 0.99 21.51 -6.04
N ALA A 110 1.53 20.39 -5.54
CA ALA A 110 2.97 20.22 -5.36
C ALA A 110 3.74 20.37 -6.67
N VAL A 111 3.26 19.73 -7.75
CA VAL A 111 3.90 19.85 -9.08
C VAL A 111 3.79 21.27 -9.63
N ASN A 112 2.63 21.92 -9.52
CA ASN A 112 2.44 23.29 -10.02
C ASN A 112 3.35 24.27 -9.28
N THR A 113 3.40 24.21 -7.94
CA THR A 113 4.24 25.10 -7.13
C THR A 113 5.73 24.86 -7.40
N ALA A 114 6.14 23.59 -7.54
CA ALA A 114 7.53 23.24 -7.87
C ALA A 114 7.97 23.74 -9.28
N LEU A 115 7.00 24.00 -10.16
CA LEU A 115 7.26 24.55 -11.52
C LEU A 115 7.23 26.09 -11.57
N GLU A 116 6.73 26.75 -10.52
CA GLU A 116 6.74 28.22 -10.45
C GLU A 116 8.18 28.72 -10.27
N GLU A 117 8.69 29.43 -11.29
CA GLU A 117 10.03 30.03 -11.25
C GLU A 117 10.07 31.15 -10.18
N ASN A 118 11.07 31.13 -9.29
CA ASN A 118 11.47 32.22 -8.37
C ASN A 118 10.91 32.24 -6.93
N THR A 119 10.37 31.20 -6.38
CA THR A 119 10.06 31.25 -4.94
C THR A 119 11.29 31.01 -4.07
N GLY A 120 12.28 30.21 -4.55
CA GLY A 120 13.43 29.80 -3.73
C GLY A 120 13.02 28.98 -2.49
N GLU A 121 11.74 28.66 -2.37
CA GLU A 121 11.14 27.90 -1.27
C GLU A 121 10.70 26.54 -1.80
N HIS A 122 10.98 25.48 -1.04
CA HIS A 122 10.51 24.14 -1.32
C HIS A 122 9.04 24.02 -0.92
N PHE A 123 8.24 23.30 -1.72
CA PHE A 123 6.88 22.99 -1.33
C PHE A 123 6.88 21.78 -0.38
N GLU A 124 6.32 21.94 0.79
CA GLU A 124 6.17 20.87 1.78
C GLU A 124 4.70 20.75 2.21
N HIS A 125 4.13 19.55 2.05
CA HIS A 125 2.79 19.29 2.51
C HIS A 125 2.68 17.96 3.26
N TYR A 126 2.31 18.05 4.53
CA TYR A 126 2.16 16.93 5.43
C TYR A 126 0.81 17.02 6.14
N GLU A 127 -0.20 16.41 5.57
CA GLU A 127 -1.48 16.27 6.23
C GLU A 127 -1.38 15.44 7.51
N SER A 128 -2.42 15.54 8.35
CA SER A 128 -2.50 14.67 9.53
C SER A 128 -2.35 13.22 9.15
N ILE A 129 -1.50 12.48 9.86
CA ILE A 129 -1.31 11.05 9.64
C ILE A 129 -2.60 10.23 9.82
N GLU A 130 -3.62 10.82 10.44
CA GLU A 130 -4.96 10.23 10.61
C GLU A 130 -5.92 10.63 9.46
N TYR A 131 -5.49 11.48 8.53
CA TYR A 131 -6.27 11.82 7.35
C TYR A 131 -6.36 10.64 6.39
N LEU A 132 -7.53 10.43 5.82
CA LEU A 132 -7.78 9.46 4.75
C LEU A 132 -8.26 10.26 3.53
N PRO A 133 -7.46 10.37 2.47
CA PRO A 133 -7.86 11.07 1.25
C PRO A 133 -9.13 10.47 0.64
N ASP A 134 -10.06 11.33 0.24
CA ASP A 134 -11.26 10.93 -0.50
C ASP A 134 -10.91 10.73 -1.97
N ASN A 135 -10.90 9.49 -2.42
CA ASN A 135 -10.60 9.11 -3.79
C ASN A 135 -11.86 8.75 -4.61
N SER A 136 -13.06 9.02 -4.08
CA SER A 136 -14.33 8.61 -4.68
C SER A 136 -14.56 9.15 -6.09
N GLU A 137 -14.00 10.32 -6.42
CA GLU A 137 -14.09 10.99 -7.73
C GLU A 137 -12.79 10.87 -8.56
N VAL A 138 -11.81 10.10 -8.10
CA VAL A 138 -10.52 9.97 -8.78
C VAL A 138 -10.50 8.72 -9.64
N GLU A 139 -10.36 8.89 -10.94
CA GLU A 139 -10.07 7.81 -11.87
C GLU A 139 -8.57 7.55 -11.88
N ARG A 140 -8.11 6.61 -11.04
CA ARG A 140 -6.69 6.25 -10.99
C ARG A 140 -6.25 5.52 -12.27
N VAL A 141 -5.01 5.72 -12.67
CA VAL A 141 -4.39 5.02 -13.80
C VAL A 141 -3.83 3.69 -13.32
N VAL A 142 -4.48 2.58 -13.68
CA VAL A 142 -4.03 1.23 -13.29
C VAL A 142 -2.76 0.85 -14.05
N THR A 143 -1.71 0.45 -13.34
CA THR A 143 -0.39 0.13 -13.91
C THR A 143 -0.03 -1.36 -13.86
N THR A 144 -0.85 -2.18 -13.20
CA THR A 144 -0.64 -3.64 -13.02
C THR A 144 -1.04 -4.50 -14.23
N GLY A 145 -1.38 -3.86 -15.34
CA GLY A 145 -1.96 -4.55 -16.52
C GLY A 145 -3.47 -4.71 -16.40
N ASN A 146 -4.13 -4.97 -17.53
CA ASN A 146 -5.59 -4.89 -17.61
C ASN A 146 -6.35 -6.03 -16.94
N HIS A 147 -5.67 -7.02 -16.36
CA HIS A 147 -6.32 -8.21 -15.81
C HIS A 147 -6.37 -8.24 -14.27
N MET A 148 -5.56 -7.46 -13.58
CA MET A 148 -5.47 -7.45 -12.12
C MET A 148 -5.31 -6.02 -11.61
N ALA A 149 -5.97 -5.71 -10.46
CA ALA A 149 -5.77 -4.46 -9.76
C ALA A 149 -5.76 -4.68 -8.24
N TYR A 150 -4.95 -3.88 -7.53
CA TYR A 150 -5.05 -3.80 -6.08
C TYR A 150 -6.24 -2.92 -5.68
N LEU A 151 -7.00 -3.36 -4.68
CA LEU A 151 -8.04 -2.57 -4.03
C LEU A 151 -7.61 -2.30 -2.58
N LYS A 152 -7.20 -1.07 -2.31
CA LYS A 152 -6.77 -0.65 -0.97
C LYS A 152 -8.00 -0.37 -0.11
N ILE A 153 -8.30 -1.30 0.81
CA ILE A 153 -9.54 -1.27 1.62
C ILE A 153 -9.41 -0.53 2.95
N ALA A 154 -8.19 -0.30 3.40
CA ALA A 154 -7.90 0.44 4.63
C ALA A 154 -6.47 0.98 4.62
N GLU A 155 -6.19 1.94 5.52
CA GLU A 155 -4.90 2.56 5.74
C GLU A 155 -4.52 2.51 7.23
N GLY A 156 -3.21 2.39 7.52
CA GLY A 156 -2.70 2.40 8.89
C GLY A 156 -2.85 1.07 9.64
N CYS A 157 -2.32 1.00 10.87
CA CYS A 157 -2.34 -0.23 11.67
C CYS A 157 -2.20 0.05 13.16
N ASP A 158 -3.06 -0.57 14.00
CA ASP A 158 -3.07 -0.45 15.46
C ASP A 158 -2.28 -1.55 16.19
N LYS A 159 -1.64 -2.47 15.47
CA LYS A 159 -1.00 -3.66 16.08
C LYS A 159 0.25 -3.36 16.90
N ARG A 160 0.99 -2.30 16.59
CA ARG A 160 2.20 -1.86 17.32
C ARG A 160 3.26 -2.95 17.52
N CYS A 161 3.48 -3.77 16.48
CA CYS A 161 4.58 -4.74 16.49
C CYS A 161 5.93 -4.02 16.72
N SER A 162 6.80 -4.58 17.55
CA SER A 162 8.01 -3.90 18.04
C SER A 162 9.02 -3.50 16.95
N TYR A 163 8.98 -4.17 15.80
CA TYR A 163 9.85 -3.94 14.64
C TYR A 163 9.21 -3.04 13.57
N CYS A 164 7.94 -2.64 13.74
CA CYS A 164 7.15 -2.05 12.66
C CYS A 164 7.03 -0.54 12.80
N ILE A 165 7.38 0.18 11.72
CA ILE A 165 7.31 1.64 11.64
C ILE A 165 5.91 2.15 11.20
N ILE A 166 5.04 1.27 10.67
CA ILE A 166 3.76 1.63 10.06
C ILE A 166 2.89 2.57 10.92
N PRO A 167 2.68 2.32 12.22
CA PRO A 167 1.86 3.22 13.04
C PRO A 167 2.39 4.66 13.12
N LYS A 168 3.69 4.87 12.83
CA LYS A 168 4.31 6.19 12.85
C LYS A 168 4.26 6.92 11.52
N ILE A 169 4.18 6.17 10.40
CA ILE A 169 4.24 6.74 9.05
C ILE A 169 2.94 6.60 8.26
N ARG A 170 2.00 5.77 8.73
CA ARG A 170 0.70 5.54 8.12
C ARG A 170 -0.47 5.70 9.10
N GLY A 171 -0.19 6.01 10.37
CA GLY A 171 -1.16 6.28 11.41
C GLY A 171 -1.96 5.07 11.89
N ARG A 172 -3.09 5.36 12.55
CA ARG A 172 -4.02 4.35 13.05
C ARG A 172 -4.79 3.70 11.92
N PHE A 173 -5.38 2.54 12.21
CA PHE A 173 -6.21 1.82 11.26
C PHE A 173 -7.48 2.62 10.89
N ARG A 174 -7.70 2.83 9.59
CA ARG A 174 -8.85 3.54 9.02
C ARG A 174 -9.34 2.80 7.79
N SER A 175 -10.60 2.37 7.80
CA SER A 175 -11.25 1.68 6.67
C SER A 175 -11.76 2.70 5.65
N VAL A 176 -11.62 2.38 4.37
CA VAL A 176 -12.31 3.07 3.29
C VAL A 176 -13.80 2.69 3.34
N PRO A 177 -14.74 3.65 3.19
CA PRO A 177 -16.16 3.34 3.18
C PRO A 177 -16.53 2.29 2.12
N MET A 178 -17.40 1.34 2.48
CA MET A 178 -17.74 0.20 1.61
C MET A 178 -18.28 0.65 0.25
N GLN A 179 -19.10 1.70 0.20
CA GLN A 179 -19.68 2.18 -1.05
C GLN A 179 -18.62 2.69 -2.02
N GLU A 180 -17.59 3.36 -1.52
CA GLU A 180 -16.46 3.83 -2.33
C GLU A 180 -15.70 2.65 -2.95
N LEU A 181 -15.40 1.61 -2.14
CA LEU A 181 -14.75 0.39 -2.62
C LEU A 181 -15.57 -0.34 -3.69
N LEU A 182 -16.89 -0.41 -3.51
CA LEU A 182 -17.78 -1.03 -4.49
C LEU A 182 -17.86 -0.22 -5.78
N ASN A 183 -17.85 1.10 -5.70
CA ASN A 183 -17.84 1.98 -6.87
C ASN A 183 -16.52 1.82 -7.64
N GLU A 184 -15.40 1.84 -6.94
CA GLU A 184 -14.08 1.61 -7.55
C GLU A 184 -13.97 0.23 -8.18
N ALA A 185 -14.40 -0.83 -7.49
CA ALA A 185 -14.38 -2.18 -8.02
C ALA A 185 -15.24 -2.34 -9.29
N LYS A 186 -16.40 -1.68 -9.35
CA LYS A 186 -17.23 -1.65 -10.57
C LYS A 186 -16.54 -0.92 -11.73
N ARG A 187 -15.88 0.20 -11.45
CA ARG A 187 -15.10 0.93 -12.46
C ARG A 187 -13.98 0.05 -13.01
N LEU A 188 -13.17 -0.56 -12.13
CA LEU A 188 -12.09 -1.48 -12.51
C LEU A 188 -12.62 -2.65 -13.36
N ALA A 189 -13.74 -3.25 -12.99
CA ALA A 189 -14.38 -4.31 -13.76
C ALA A 189 -14.78 -3.82 -15.17
N SER A 190 -15.32 -2.60 -15.29
CA SER A 190 -15.68 -2.01 -16.58
C SER A 190 -14.48 -1.71 -17.50
N GLU A 191 -13.31 -1.51 -16.90
CA GLU A 191 -12.01 -1.34 -17.58
C GLU A 191 -11.34 -2.67 -17.95
N GLY A 192 -11.96 -3.81 -17.60
CA GLY A 192 -11.49 -5.15 -17.96
C GLY A 192 -10.73 -5.91 -16.88
N VAL A 193 -10.59 -5.36 -15.69
CA VAL A 193 -9.95 -6.05 -14.55
C VAL A 193 -10.77 -7.30 -14.18
N LYS A 194 -10.07 -8.42 -14.02
CA LYS A 194 -10.62 -9.74 -13.70
C LYS A 194 -10.32 -10.16 -12.26
N GLU A 195 -9.18 -9.77 -11.73
CA GLU A 195 -8.75 -10.10 -10.36
C GLU A 195 -8.63 -8.83 -9.51
N LEU A 196 -9.33 -8.80 -8.38
CA LEU A 196 -9.14 -7.82 -7.33
C LEU A 196 -8.27 -8.40 -6.22
N VAL A 197 -7.15 -7.75 -5.91
CA VAL A 197 -6.30 -8.11 -4.79
C VAL A 197 -6.54 -7.10 -3.66
N LEU A 198 -7.23 -7.52 -2.60
CA LEU A 198 -7.56 -6.66 -1.45
C LEU A 198 -6.33 -6.47 -0.58
N VAL A 199 -5.96 -5.22 -0.36
CA VAL A 199 -4.76 -4.83 0.39
C VAL A 199 -5.04 -3.78 1.45
N ALA A 200 -4.36 -3.91 2.57
CA ALA A 200 -4.23 -2.95 3.65
C ALA A 200 -2.97 -3.32 4.47
N GLN A 201 -2.63 -2.58 5.51
CA GLN A 201 -1.64 -3.06 6.48
C GLN A 201 -2.20 -4.17 7.38
N GLU A 202 -3.52 -4.22 7.50
CA GLU A 202 -4.31 -5.25 8.20
C GLU A 202 -5.69 -5.37 7.54
N THR A 203 -5.92 -6.35 6.69
CA THR A 203 -7.18 -6.50 5.96
C THR A 203 -8.31 -7.09 6.80
N THR A 204 -8.00 -7.96 7.75
CA THR A 204 -8.98 -8.71 8.54
C THR A 204 -9.76 -7.85 9.54
N LEU A 205 -9.32 -6.60 9.82
CA LEU A 205 -10.05 -5.66 10.67
C LEU A 205 -11.00 -4.72 9.91
N TYR A 206 -11.09 -4.84 8.59
CA TYR A 206 -11.90 -3.95 7.77
C TYR A 206 -13.31 -3.72 8.34
N GLY A 207 -13.70 -2.44 8.40
CA GLY A 207 -15.01 -1.98 8.87
C GLY A 207 -15.17 -1.83 10.39
N LYS A 208 -14.24 -2.37 11.18
CA LYS A 208 -14.35 -2.37 12.66
C LYS A 208 -14.31 -0.95 13.24
N ASP A 209 -13.54 -0.05 12.66
CA ASP A 209 -13.46 1.36 13.05
C ASP A 209 -14.71 2.16 12.66
N LEU A 210 -15.39 1.76 11.58
CA LEU A 210 -16.60 2.43 11.08
C LEU A 210 -17.87 2.02 11.83
N THR A 211 -17.99 0.73 12.19
CA THR A 211 -19.25 0.16 12.70
C THR A 211 -19.13 -0.55 14.03
N GLY A 212 -17.90 -0.76 14.53
CA GLY A 212 -17.61 -1.60 15.70
C GLY A 212 -17.46 -3.08 15.40
N GLU A 213 -17.85 -3.53 14.19
CA GLU A 213 -17.81 -4.93 13.76
C GLU A 213 -16.92 -5.12 12.54
N LYS A 214 -16.32 -6.32 12.41
CA LYS A 214 -15.53 -6.69 11.23
C LYS A 214 -16.43 -6.92 10.03
N GLN A 215 -16.26 -6.14 8.98
CA GLN A 215 -17.10 -6.18 7.78
C GLN A 215 -16.42 -6.80 6.56
N LEU A 216 -15.22 -7.35 6.68
CA LEU A 216 -14.55 -8.00 5.55
C LEU A 216 -15.40 -9.11 4.91
N PRO A 217 -16.08 -10.00 5.67
CA PRO A 217 -16.96 -11.00 5.07
C PRO A 217 -18.10 -10.39 4.23
N LEU A 218 -18.69 -9.29 4.69
CA LEU A 218 -19.74 -8.58 3.98
C LEU A 218 -19.20 -7.90 2.71
N LEU A 219 -18.04 -7.23 2.81
CA LEU A 219 -17.39 -6.63 1.66
C LEU A 219 -17.09 -7.67 0.56
N LEU A 220 -16.55 -8.83 0.92
CA LEU A 220 -16.29 -9.92 -0.02
C LEU A 220 -17.56 -10.38 -0.72
N HIS A 221 -18.64 -10.58 0.03
CA HIS A 221 -19.94 -10.97 -0.52
C HIS A 221 -20.47 -9.92 -1.52
N GLU A 222 -20.37 -8.63 -1.21
CA GLU A 222 -20.80 -7.55 -2.12
C GLU A 222 -19.90 -7.44 -3.37
N LEU A 223 -18.60 -7.60 -3.22
CA LEU A 223 -17.67 -7.62 -4.35
C LEU A 223 -17.91 -8.80 -5.30
N CYS A 224 -18.32 -9.97 -4.77
CA CYS A 224 -18.65 -11.14 -5.58
C CYS A 224 -19.85 -10.92 -6.51
N LYS A 225 -20.74 -9.96 -6.21
CA LYS A 225 -21.88 -9.60 -7.06
C LYS A 225 -21.49 -8.78 -8.29
N ILE A 226 -20.28 -8.22 -8.32
CA ILE A 226 -19.83 -7.37 -9.44
C ILE A 226 -19.57 -8.25 -10.66
N GLU A 227 -20.26 -7.96 -11.76
CA GLU A 227 -20.00 -8.58 -13.04
C GLU A 227 -18.63 -8.17 -13.58
N GLY A 228 -17.95 -9.09 -14.27
CA GLY A 228 -16.61 -8.86 -14.83
C GLY A 228 -15.48 -9.26 -13.90
N ILE A 229 -15.63 -9.19 -12.58
CA ILE A 229 -14.67 -9.71 -11.62
C ILE A 229 -14.82 -11.23 -11.54
N GLU A 230 -13.70 -11.95 -11.65
CA GLU A 230 -13.63 -13.40 -11.63
C GLU A 230 -12.92 -13.92 -10.37
N TRP A 231 -11.93 -13.16 -9.86
CA TRP A 231 -11.14 -13.54 -8.68
C TRP A 231 -11.00 -12.40 -7.69
N ILE A 232 -11.10 -12.74 -6.40
CA ILE A 232 -10.86 -11.84 -5.28
C ILE A 232 -9.85 -12.50 -4.35
N ARG A 233 -8.70 -11.85 -4.15
CA ARG A 233 -7.59 -12.37 -3.35
C ARG A 233 -7.36 -11.50 -2.12
N LEU A 234 -7.07 -12.14 -0.97
CA LEU A 234 -6.79 -11.48 0.29
C LEU A 234 -5.29 -11.49 0.59
N LEU A 235 -4.73 -10.30 0.87
CA LEU A 235 -3.38 -10.17 1.42
C LEU A 235 -3.43 -9.57 2.84
N TYR A 236 -2.37 -9.77 3.62
CA TYR A 236 -2.16 -9.17 4.95
C TYR A 236 -3.23 -9.52 5.98
N CYS A 237 -3.56 -10.80 6.11
CA CYS A 237 -4.51 -11.31 7.09
C CYS A 237 -3.81 -11.69 8.40
N TYR A 238 -4.15 -11.04 9.51
CA TYR A 238 -3.57 -11.40 10.81
C TYR A 238 -4.24 -12.66 11.36
N PRO A 239 -3.46 -13.65 11.86
CA PRO A 239 -3.99 -14.95 12.33
C PRO A 239 -5.09 -14.82 13.38
N GLU A 240 -4.88 -13.94 14.37
CA GLU A 240 -5.81 -13.73 15.49
C GLU A 240 -7.12 -13.04 15.09
N GLU A 241 -7.20 -12.50 13.89
CA GLU A 241 -8.37 -11.77 13.41
C GLU A 241 -9.22 -12.58 12.43
N ILE A 242 -8.76 -13.78 12.05
CA ILE A 242 -9.50 -14.68 11.15
C ILE A 242 -10.71 -15.27 11.88
N THR A 243 -11.91 -14.89 11.44
CA THR A 243 -13.18 -15.34 12.03
C THR A 243 -13.77 -16.52 11.26
N ASP A 244 -14.76 -17.19 11.89
CA ASP A 244 -15.50 -18.28 11.26
C ASP A 244 -16.30 -17.81 10.05
N GLU A 245 -16.84 -16.60 10.13
CA GLU A 245 -17.55 -15.94 9.04
C GLU A 245 -16.64 -15.72 7.84
N LEU A 246 -15.39 -15.25 8.08
CA LEU A 246 -14.43 -15.07 7.00
C LEU A 246 -14.06 -16.40 6.34
N ILE A 247 -13.80 -17.45 7.13
CA ILE A 247 -13.54 -18.81 6.63
C ILE A 247 -14.71 -19.31 5.79
N LYS A 248 -15.95 -19.08 6.29
CA LYS A 248 -17.17 -19.47 5.58
C LYS A 248 -17.27 -18.77 4.21
N VAL A 249 -17.03 -17.46 4.14
CA VAL A 249 -17.10 -16.71 2.88
C VAL A 249 -16.03 -17.19 1.90
N ILE A 250 -14.78 -17.38 2.34
CA ILE A 250 -13.73 -17.95 1.46
C ILE A 250 -14.14 -19.31 0.91
N LYS A 251 -14.80 -20.14 1.74
CA LYS A 251 -15.26 -21.49 1.36
C LYS A 251 -16.43 -21.49 0.37
N THR A 252 -17.35 -20.51 0.48
CA THR A 252 -18.65 -20.57 -0.21
C THR A 252 -18.76 -19.63 -1.41
N GLU A 253 -17.96 -18.58 -1.47
CA GLU A 253 -17.97 -17.63 -2.58
C GLU A 253 -16.97 -18.07 -3.67
N GLU A 254 -17.48 -18.46 -4.84
CA GLU A 254 -16.68 -19.03 -5.94
C GLU A 254 -15.62 -18.07 -6.46
N LYS A 255 -15.85 -16.74 -6.38
CA LYS A 255 -14.89 -15.73 -6.82
C LYS A 255 -13.78 -15.45 -5.80
N VAL A 256 -13.98 -15.79 -4.52
CA VAL A 256 -12.95 -15.63 -3.51
C VAL A 256 -11.95 -16.78 -3.61
N CYS A 257 -10.69 -16.45 -3.89
CA CYS A 257 -9.64 -17.45 -4.03
C CYS A 257 -9.49 -18.29 -2.75
N ASN A 258 -9.33 -19.61 -2.88
CA ASN A 258 -8.91 -20.50 -1.80
C ASN A 258 -7.44 -20.21 -1.43
N TYR A 259 -7.19 -18.99 -1.00
CA TYR A 259 -5.87 -18.44 -0.73
C TYR A 259 -5.93 -17.47 0.44
N ILE A 260 -4.94 -17.50 1.30
CA ILE A 260 -4.78 -16.52 2.37
C ILE A 260 -3.29 -16.19 2.57
N ASP A 261 -2.97 -14.89 2.59
CA ASP A 261 -1.66 -14.41 3.01
C ASP A 261 -1.73 -14.04 4.50
N MET A 262 -1.05 -14.84 5.32
CA MET A 262 -1.13 -14.77 6.76
C MET A 262 0.28 -14.69 7.38
N PRO A 263 0.84 -13.48 7.58
CA PRO A 263 2.19 -13.30 8.09
C PRO A 263 2.29 -13.69 9.57
N ILE A 264 2.77 -14.89 9.86
CA ILE A 264 2.95 -15.39 11.23
C ILE A 264 4.16 -14.79 11.94
N GLN A 265 5.17 -14.34 11.20
CA GLN A 265 6.42 -13.71 11.61
C GLN A 265 7.40 -14.63 12.32
N HIS A 266 6.97 -15.48 13.22
CA HIS A 266 7.74 -16.52 13.92
C HIS A 266 6.83 -17.60 14.50
N SER A 267 7.39 -18.76 14.91
CA SER A 267 6.65 -19.88 15.50
C SER A 267 6.94 -20.11 17.00
N GLU A 268 7.88 -19.39 17.59
CA GLU A 268 8.24 -19.52 19.00
C GLU A 268 7.57 -18.45 19.85
N ASN A 269 6.84 -18.85 20.90
CA ASN A 269 6.07 -17.96 21.76
C ASN A 269 6.89 -16.83 22.36
N ARG A 270 8.12 -17.14 22.84
CA ARG A 270 9.04 -16.13 23.40
C ARG A 270 9.40 -15.04 22.36
N ILE A 271 9.58 -15.41 21.11
CA ILE A 271 9.91 -14.47 20.04
C ILE A 271 8.67 -13.67 19.67
N LEU A 272 7.51 -14.31 19.46
CA LEU A 272 6.25 -13.63 19.17
C LEU A 272 5.90 -12.57 20.21
N GLN A 273 6.08 -12.88 21.51
CA GLN A 273 5.89 -11.91 22.61
C GLN A 273 6.84 -10.72 22.50
N ARG A 274 8.13 -10.96 22.22
CA ARG A 274 9.12 -9.89 22.02
C ARG A 274 8.87 -9.05 20.79
N MET A 275 8.25 -9.63 19.77
CA MET A 275 7.79 -8.93 18.58
C MET A 275 6.50 -8.12 18.80
N GLY A 276 5.88 -8.21 20.00
CA GLY A 276 4.60 -7.58 20.29
C GLY A 276 3.42 -8.23 19.56
N ARG A 277 3.57 -9.52 19.13
CA ARG A 277 2.49 -10.30 18.53
C ARG A 277 1.58 -10.84 19.61
N ARG A 278 0.27 -10.85 19.34
CA ARG A 278 -0.76 -11.33 20.26
C ARG A 278 -1.11 -12.81 20.08
N THR A 279 -0.52 -13.44 19.06
CA THR A 279 -0.75 -14.83 18.69
C THR A 279 0.29 -15.74 19.32
N SER A 280 -0.11 -16.88 19.87
CA SER A 280 0.79 -17.94 20.30
C SER A 280 1.01 -18.96 19.17
N ARG A 281 2.00 -19.87 19.33
CA ARG A 281 2.20 -21.02 18.46
C ARG A 281 0.97 -21.91 18.40
N GLU A 282 0.32 -22.12 19.53
CA GLU A 282 -0.88 -22.92 19.67
C GLU A 282 -2.03 -22.33 18.85
N ASP A 283 -2.23 -21.00 18.91
CA ASP A 283 -3.23 -20.28 18.11
C ASP A 283 -2.92 -20.39 16.61
N LEU A 284 -1.66 -20.24 16.22
CA LEU A 284 -1.24 -20.40 14.82
C LEU A 284 -1.53 -21.79 14.29
N VAL A 285 -1.21 -22.83 15.09
CA VAL A 285 -1.50 -24.23 14.71
C VAL A 285 -3.00 -24.45 14.62
N ALA A 286 -3.77 -23.90 15.55
CA ALA A 286 -5.22 -24.05 15.58
C ALA A 286 -5.88 -23.42 14.34
N VAL A 287 -5.54 -22.17 14.01
CA VAL A 287 -6.10 -21.47 12.84
C VAL A 287 -5.72 -22.16 11.53
N ILE A 288 -4.46 -22.59 11.38
CA ILE A 288 -4.01 -23.30 10.17
C ILE A 288 -4.75 -24.64 10.01
N LYS A 289 -4.89 -25.42 11.10
CA LYS A 289 -5.65 -26.68 11.08
C LYS A 289 -7.11 -26.43 10.72
N LYS A 290 -7.70 -25.37 11.26
CA LYS A 290 -9.09 -25.00 10.96
C LYS A 290 -9.26 -24.63 9.50
N LEU A 291 -8.40 -23.76 8.95
CA LEU A 291 -8.42 -23.37 7.54
C LEU A 291 -8.35 -24.61 6.63
N ARG A 292 -7.38 -25.50 6.86
CA ARG A 292 -7.22 -26.72 6.04
C ARG A 292 -8.34 -27.74 6.21
N LYS A 293 -9.02 -27.76 7.36
CA LYS A 293 -10.18 -28.62 7.57
C LYS A 293 -11.40 -28.10 6.82
N GLU A 294 -11.65 -26.79 6.89
CA GLU A 294 -12.84 -26.17 6.28
C GLU A 294 -12.67 -25.97 4.76
N ILE A 295 -11.44 -25.71 4.30
CA ILE A 295 -11.09 -25.47 2.91
C ILE A 295 -9.87 -26.36 2.59
N PRO A 296 -10.07 -27.62 2.18
CA PRO A 296 -8.99 -28.62 2.06
C PRO A 296 -7.88 -28.23 1.04
N ASP A 297 -8.22 -27.46 0.01
CA ASP A 297 -7.34 -26.99 -1.05
C ASP A 297 -6.80 -25.57 -0.82
N ILE A 298 -6.97 -25.00 0.37
CA ILE A 298 -6.49 -23.66 0.68
C ILE A 298 -4.97 -23.55 0.56
N THR A 299 -4.53 -22.56 -0.20
CA THR A 299 -3.13 -22.13 -0.27
C THR A 299 -2.86 -21.09 0.81
N ILE A 300 -1.91 -21.37 1.69
CA ILE A 300 -1.50 -20.45 2.76
C ILE A 300 -0.11 -19.91 2.43
N ARG A 301 -0.02 -18.61 2.14
CA ARG A 301 1.24 -17.88 2.08
C ARG A 301 1.56 -17.30 3.46
N THR A 302 2.82 -17.26 3.82
CA THR A 302 3.25 -16.65 5.09
C THR A 302 4.56 -15.87 4.93
N THR A 303 4.82 -15.00 5.89
CA THR A 303 6.09 -14.31 6.06
C THR A 303 6.63 -14.59 7.45
N CYS A 304 7.92 -14.95 7.52
CA CYS A 304 8.71 -15.03 8.76
C CYS A 304 9.81 -13.99 8.68
N LEU A 305 9.72 -12.94 9.50
CA LEU A 305 10.68 -11.82 9.48
C LEU A 305 12.02 -12.17 10.13
N LEU A 306 12.02 -13.00 11.19
CA LEU A 306 13.22 -13.38 11.91
C LEU A 306 13.50 -14.88 11.74
N TYR A 307 14.61 -15.18 11.10
CA TYR A 307 15.25 -16.50 11.16
C TYR A 307 16.19 -16.51 12.35
N THR A 308 15.72 -16.97 13.50
CA THR A 308 16.53 -17.00 14.74
C THR A 308 17.34 -18.29 14.91
N SER A 309 17.14 -19.26 14.04
CA SER A 309 17.98 -20.46 13.96
C SER A 309 18.56 -20.50 12.56
N PRO A 310 19.87 -20.58 12.39
CA PRO A 310 20.44 -20.85 11.08
C PRO A 310 19.83 -22.18 10.58
N SER A 311 19.14 -22.10 9.47
CA SER A 311 18.73 -23.29 8.74
C SER A 311 20.02 -24.04 8.36
N PRO A 312 20.05 -25.38 8.38
CA PRO A 312 21.18 -26.13 7.80
C PRO A 312 21.50 -25.74 6.34
N ARG A 313 20.60 -24.98 5.69
CA ARG A 313 20.79 -24.43 4.33
C ARG A 313 21.45 -23.05 4.31
N ASP A 314 21.51 -22.34 5.45
CA ASP A 314 22.06 -20.98 5.53
C ASP A 314 23.59 -21.00 5.75
N GLY A 315 24.21 -22.18 5.78
CA GLY A 315 25.65 -22.41 5.98
C GLY A 315 26.37 -22.94 4.74
N LEU A 316 25.82 -22.77 3.55
CA LEU A 316 26.47 -23.15 2.27
C LEU A 316 26.80 -21.91 1.44
#